data_4ca638fef2975bf4e95b5dc140b6d04f
#
_entry.id   4ca638fef2975bf4e95b5dc140b6d04f
#
_cell.length_a   1.000
_cell.length_b   1.000
_cell.length_c   1.000
_cell.angle_alpha   90.00
_cell.angle_beta   90.00
_cell.angle_gamma   90.00
#
_symmetry.space_group_name_H-M   'P 1'
#
loop_
_entity.id
_entity.type
_entity.pdbx_description
1 polymer ?
#
loop_
_entity_poly.entity_id
_entity_poly.type
_entity_poly.pdbx_seq_one_letter_code
_entity_poly.pdbx_strand_id
1 'polypeptide(L)'
;KLIHQTLNNLSLIASQNQNSADRFIQLGAQEDKVVNAGNIKFDQNPKSDLLTTKAIKKITQGRVVITFASTHSGEEVQIINSYLAVKEQINALVVFVPRHPERFNQVEKLALSAGLSIERRSSARSATQADVLLGDSMGEMMSYFEVSDIVFMGGSLNDTGGHNMLEPAALSKPIIFGPNVFNFAEISSNLLNKKAGIQVQDSKQLFTEIMQLLNNPEQLESLGANAKQYFDSQQGAVKRIAKIAMDII
;
A
#
# COMPACT_ATOMS: atom_id res chain seq x y z
N LYS A 1 -17.45 -5.77 33.28
CA LYS A 1 -18.56 -6.70 33.54
C LYS A 1 -19.40 -6.98 32.29
N LEU A 2 -19.85 -5.93 31.53
CA LEU A 2 -20.65 -6.10 30.32
C LEU A 2 -19.86 -6.84 29.21
N ILE A 3 -18.63 -6.38 28.89
CA ILE A 3 -17.77 -7.01 27.88
C ILE A 3 -17.55 -8.49 28.17
N HIS A 4 -17.21 -8.84 29.40
CA HIS A 4 -17.01 -10.23 29.82
C HIS A 4 -18.27 -11.09 29.59
N GLN A 5 -19.45 -10.58 29.96
CA GLN A 5 -20.70 -11.29 29.71
C GLN A 5 -20.99 -11.48 28.23
N THR A 6 -20.74 -10.45 27.42
CA THR A 6 -20.93 -10.52 25.97
C THR A 6 -20.00 -11.56 25.33
N LEU A 7 -18.71 -11.55 25.68
CA LEU A 7 -17.74 -12.49 25.13
C LEU A 7 -18.07 -13.95 25.47
N ASN A 8 -18.56 -14.20 26.69
CA ASN A 8 -18.91 -15.55 27.10
C ASN A 8 -20.23 -16.10 26.51
N ASN A 9 -21.07 -15.19 25.95
CA ASN A 9 -22.28 -15.62 25.22
C ASN A 9 -21.99 -15.98 23.75
N LEU A 10 -20.75 -15.74 23.25
CA LEU A 10 -20.35 -16.15 21.90
C LEU A 10 -20.00 -17.65 21.91
N SER A 11 -20.41 -18.33 20.85
CA SER A 11 -20.05 -19.74 20.62
C SER A 11 -18.56 -19.85 20.33
N LEU A 12 -18.00 -18.90 19.55
CA LEU A 12 -16.58 -18.86 19.18
C LEU A 12 -16.17 -17.44 18.74
N ILE A 13 -14.90 -17.12 18.92
CA ILE A 13 -14.26 -15.87 18.48
C ILE A 13 -13.12 -16.22 17.53
N ALA A 14 -13.31 -15.95 16.23
CA ALA A 14 -12.27 -16.10 15.22
C ALA A 14 -11.47 -14.79 15.11
N SER A 15 -10.30 -14.75 15.71
CA SER A 15 -9.42 -13.58 15.68
C SER A 15 -8.56 -13.53 14.42
N GLN A 16 -8.16 -12.32 14.02
CA GLN A 16 -7.33 -12.11 12.83
C GLN A 16 -5.84 -12.43 13.07
N ASN A 17 -5.39 -12.45 14.32
CA ASN A 17 -4.00 -12.72 14.71
C ASN A 17 -3.93 -13.12 16.19
N GLN A 18 -2.74 -13.56 16.63
CA GLN A 18 -2.52 -13.99 18.01
C GLN A 18 -2.69 -12.85 19.01
N ASN A 19 -2.17 -11.65 18.70
CA ASN A 19 -2.31 -10.49 19.60
C ASN A 19 -3.80 -10.13 19.86
N SER A 20 -4.64 -10.26 18.84
CA SER A 20 -6.08 -10.05 18.99
C SER A 20 -6.74 -11.17 19.80
N ALA A 21 -6.32 -12.43 19.60
CA ALA A 21 -6.77 -13.56 20.41
C ALA A 21 -6.45 -13.33 21.90
N ASP A 22 -5.20 -13.01 22.21
CA ASP A 22 -4.73 -12.75 23.57
C ASP A 22 -5.51 -11.62 24.25
N ARG A 23 -5.82 -10.54 23.49
CA ARG A 23 -6.66 -9.44 23.99
C ARG A 23 -8.08 -9.87 24.31
N PHE A 24 -8.71 -10.74 23.52
CA PHE A 24 -10.03 -11.26 23.82
C PHE A 24 -10.00 -12.11 25.10
N ILE A 25 -8.98 -12.93 25.29
CA ILE A 25 -8.78 -13.72 26.51
C ILE A 25 -8.58 -12.79 27.73
N GLN A 26 -7.74 -11.78 27.63
CA GLN A 26 -7.52 -10.77 28.68
C GLN A 26 -8.81 -10.00 29.04
N LEU A 27 -9.72 -9.80 28.08
CA LEU A 27 -11.02 -9.18 28.30
C LEU A 27 -12.05 -10.16 28.92
N GLY A 28 -11.65 -11.41 29.12
CA GLY A 28 -12.43 -12.43 29.80
C GLY A 28 -13.18 -13.40 28.89
N ALA A 29 -12.78 -13.53 27.63
CA ALA A 29 -13.23 -14.63 26.77
C ALA A 29 -12.64 -15.95 27.26
N GLN A 30 -13.40 -17.04 27.15
CA GLN A 30 -12.90 -18.39 27.41
C GLN A 30 -11.86 -18.76 26.35
N GLU A 31 -10.70 -19.26 26.79
CA GLU A 31 -9.55 -19.53 25.88
C GLU A 31 -9.90 -20.55 24.79
N ASP A 32 -10.67 -21.59 25.17
CA ASP A 32 -11.16 -22.65 24.28
C ASP A 32 -12.14 -22.15 23.18
N LYS A 33 -12.70 -20.95 23.38
CA LYS A 33 -13.57 -20.28 22.40
C LYS A 33 -12.86 -19.26 21.54
N VAL A 34 -11.55 -19.04 21.71
CA VAL A 34 -10.80 -18.06 20.91
C VAL A 34 -9.83 -18.78 20.00
N VAL A 35 -10.00 -18.57 18.70
CA VAL A 35 -9.16 -19.21 17.67
C VAL A 35 -8.50 -18.15 16.80
N ASN A 36 -7.20 -18.24 16.58
CA ASN A 36 -6.52 -17.45 15.56
C ASN A 36 -6.82 -18.02 14.17
N ALA A 37 -7.80 -17.43 13.49
CA ALA A 37 -8.23 -17.86 12.15
C ALA A 37 -7.42 -17.20 11.02
N GLY A 38 -6.64 -16.16 11.33
CA GLY A 38 -5.92 -15.35 10.35
C GLY A 38 -6.73 -14.18 9.78
N ASN A 39 -6.06 -13.30 9.07
CA ASN A 39 -6.66 -12.07 8.57
C ASN A 39 -7.20 -12.27 7.15
N ILE A 40 -8.52 -12.13 6.99
CA ILE A 40 -9.24 -12.28 5.70
C ILE A 40 -8.77 -11.30 4.60
N LYS A 41 -8.08 -10.22 4.96
CA LYS A 41 -7.51 -9.29 3.97
C LYS A 41 -6.48 -9.94 3.06
N PHE A 42 -5.79 -11.01 3.52
CA PHE A 42 -4.84 -11.76 2.69
C PHE A 42 -5.53 -12.70 1.70
N ASP A 43 -6.79 -13.06 1.92
CA ASP A 43 -7.56 -13.90 1.00
C ASP A 43 -8.24 -13.08 -0.10
N GLN A 44 -8.18 -11.75 -0.01
CA GLN A 44 -8.54 -10.91 -1.13
C GLN A 44 -7.55 -11.18 -2.26
N ASN A 45 -8.07 -11.47 -3.45
CA ASN A 45 -7.26 -11.61 -4.66
C ASN A 45 -7.43 -10.33 -5.49
N PRO A 46 -6.75 -9.24 -5.13
CA PRO A 46 -6.91 -7.98 -5.83
C PRO A 46 -6.38 -8.14 -7.25
N LYS A 47 -7.25 -7.90 -8.23
CA LYS A 47 -6.90 -7.98 -9.64
C LYS A 47 -6.93 -6.60 -10.25
N SER A 48 -5.96 -6.31 -11.11
CA SER A 48 -5.99 -5.14 -11.97
C SER A 48 -6.99 -5.38 -13.12
N ASP A 49 -7.64 -4.33 -13.56
CA ASP A 49 -8.40 -4.36 -14.81
C ASP A 49 -7.44 -4.36 -16.00
N LEU A 50 -7.57 -5.36 -16.87
CA LEU A 50 -6.64 -5.56 -17.99
C LEU A 50 -6.65 -4.39 -18.98
N LEU A 51 -7.84 -3.82 -19.26
CA LEU A 51 -7.97 -2.72 -20.23
C LEU A 51 -7.37 -1.43 -19.64
N THR A 52 -7.67 -1.13 -18.39
CA THR A 52 -7.12 -0.01 -17.65
C THR A 52 -5.60 -0.12 -17.53
N THR A 53 -5.09 -1.29 -17.16
CA THR A 53 -3.65 -1.54 -17.07
C THR A 53 -2.95 -1.33 -18.40
N LYS A 54 -3.51 -1.84 -19.51
CA LYS A 54 -2.96 -1.60 -20.86
C LYS A 54 -2.99 -0.13 -21.23
N ALA A 55 -4.04 0.59 -20.87
CA ALA A 55 -4.14 2.03 -21.12
C ALA A 55 -3.08 2.81 -20.35
N ILE A 56 -2.85 2.50 -19.07
CA ILE A 56 -1.82 3.15 -18.27
C ILE A 56 -0.42 2.78 -18.79
N LYS A 57 -0.14 1.52 -19.11
CA LYS A 57 1.12 1.10 -19.75
C LYS A 57 1.41 1.85 -21.06
N LYS A 58 0.38 2.11 -21.85
CA LYS A 58 0.53 2.91 -23.07
C LYS A 58 0.89 4.37 -22.76
N ILE A 59 0.35 4.95 -21.70
CA ILE A 59 0.67 6.32 -21.28
C ILE A 59 2.10 6.40 -20.76
N THR A 60 2.54 5.43 -19.94
CA THR A 60 3.88 5.40 -19.33
C THR A 60 5.00 5.05 -20.33
N GLN A 61 4.66 4.38 -21.42
CA GLN A 61 5.57 4.02 -22.54
C GLN A 61 6.90 3.38 -22.12
N GLY A 62 6.85 2.50 -21.11
CA GLY A 62 8.03 1.77 -20.65
C GLY A 62 9.02 2.57 -19.81
N ARG A 63 8.65 3.77 -19.35
CA ARG A 63 9.43 4.49 -18.33
C ARG A 63 9.38 3.72 -17.00
N VAL A 64 10.42 3.88 -16.20
CA VAL A 64 10.37 3.50 -14.78
C VAL A 64 9.25 4.29 -14.10
N VAL A 65 8.39 3.62 -13.34
CA VAL A 65 7.21 4.20 -12.70
C VAL A 65 7.31 4.11 -11.19
N ILE A 66 7.25 5.26 -10.52
CA ILE A 66 7.21 5.37 -9.07
C ILE A 66 5.83 5.89 -8.68
N THR A 67 5.01 5.05 -8.05
CA THR A 67 3.65 5.42 -7.67
C THR A 67 3.57 5.82 -6.20
N PHE A 68 3.10 7.03 -5.94
CA PHE A 68 2.71 7.56 -4.64
C PHE A 68 1.21 7.33 -4.46
N ALA A 69 0.87 6.21 -3.83
CA ALA A 69 -0.50 5.70 -3.76
C ALA A 69 -1.23 6.21 -2.52
N SER A 70 -2.48 6.59 -2.68
CA SER A 70 -3.37 7.05 -1.59
C SER A 70 -2.77 8.21 -0.77
N THR A 71 -2.18 9.20 -1.45
CA THR A 71 -1.58 10.35 -0.78
C THR A 71 -2.65 11.27 -0.16
N HIS A 72 -2.25 11.97 0.88
CA HIS A 72 -3.07 12.91 1.65
C HIS A 72 -2.47 14.31 1.67
N SER A 73 -3.27 15.25 2.20
CA SER A 73 -2.84 16.64 2.36
C SER A 73 -1.56 16.75 3.17
N GLY A 74 -0.61 17.54 2.67
CA GLY A 74 0.69 17.77 3.29
C GLY A 74 1.78 16.79 2.82
N GLU A 75 1.45 15.57 2.41
CA GLU A 75 2.43 14.61 1.89
C GLU A 75 2.93 15.02 0.52
N GLU A 76 2.02 15.38 -0.39
CA GLU A 76 2.38 15.70 -1.78
C GLU A 76 3.37 16.87 -1.85
N VAL A 77 3.22 17.88 -0.98
CA VAL A 77 4.15 19.02 -0.91
C VAL A 77 5.55 18.56 -0.51
N GLN A 78 5.65 17.72 0.53
CA GLN A 78 6.94 17.20 1.01
C GLN A 78 7.59 16.33 -0.06
N ILE A 79 6.80 15.45 -0.70
CA ILE A 79 7.27 14.55 -1.77
C ILE A 79 7.76 15.37 -2.98
N ILE A 80 6.97 16.34 -3.45
CA ILE A 80 7.34 17.21 -4.59
C ILE A 80 8.63 17.96 -4.29
N ASN A 81 8.76 18.58 -3.11
CA ASN A 81 9.96 19.32 -2.75
C ASN A 81 11.20 18.42 -2.70
N SER A 82 11.08 17.21 -2.17
CA SER A 82 12.19 16.26 -2.15
C SER A 82 12.50 15.69 -3.53
N TYR A 83 11.49 15.48 -4.36
CA TYR A 83 11.67 15.06 -5.76
C TYR A 83 12.46 16.10 -6.57
N LEU A 84 12.12 17.39 -6.46
CA LEU A 84 12.83 18.47 -7.15
C LEU A 84 14.32 18.48 -6.85
N ALA A 85 14.73 18.14 -5.63
CA ALA A 85 16.15 18.12 -5.25
C ALA A 85 16.95 17.01 -5.96
N VAL A 86 16.27 15.97 -6.48
CA VAL A 86 16.91 14.78 -7.09
C VAL A 86 16.41 14.49 -8.50
N LYS A 87 15.50 15.29 -9.03
CA LYS A 87 14.82 15.07 -10.32
C LYS A 87 15.78 14.73 -11.45
N GLU A 88 16.88 15.49 -11.57
CA GLU A 88 17.88 15.28 -12.64
C GLU A 88 18.66 13.95 -12.50
N GLN A 89 18.57 13.30 -11.34
CA GLN A 89 19.22 12.03 -11.06
C GLN A 89 18.28 10.82 -11.22
N ILE A 90 16.97 11.07 -11.33
CA ILE A 90 15.94 10.03 -11.40
C ILE A 90 15.25 10.08 -12.75
N ASN A 91 15.58 9.13 -13.64
CA ASN A 91 14.88 8.99 -14.92
C ASN A 91 13.61 8.12 -14.74
N ALA A 92 12.61 8.63 -14.03
CA ALA A 92 11.37 7.94 -13.77
C ALA A 92 10.15 8.85 -13.97
N LEU A 93 9.01 8.24 -14.21
CA LEU A 93 7.71 8.90 -14.14
C LEU A 93 7.18 8.80 -12.73
N VAL A 94 6.93 9.93 -12.10
CA VAL A 94 6.26 10.02 -10.81
C VAL A 94 4.76 9.97 -11.02
N VAL A 95 4.06 9.04 -10.36
CA VAL A 95 2.60 8.91 -10.44
C VAL A 95 2.00 9.24 -9.08
N PHE A 96 1.20 10.30 -8.99
CA PHE A 96 0.40 10.58 -7.80
C PHE A 96 -1.01 10.03 -7.96
N VAL A 97 -1.46 9.22 -7.00
CA VAL A 97 -2.83 8.73 -6.91
C VAL A 97 -3.41 9.17 -5.57
N PRO A 98 -3.96 10.39 -5.46
CA PRO A 98 -4.51 10.90 -4.21
C PRO A 98 -5.69 10.05 -3.72
N ARG A 99 -5.83 9.92 -2.39
CA ARG A 99 -6.90 9.11 -1.79
C ARG A 99 -8.29 9.63 -2.08
N HIS A 100 -8.44 10.95 -2.21
CA HIS A 100 -9.72 11.64 -2.32
C HIS A 100 -9.82 12.45 -3.61
N PRO A 101 -10.91 12.30 -4.40
CA PRO A 101 -11.07 12.98 -5.68
C PRO A 101 -11.00 14.51 -5.61
N GLU A 102 -11.48 15.10 -4.52
CA GLU A 102 -11.45 16.55 -4.28
C GLU A 102 -10.01 17.12 -4.26
N ARG A 103 -9.02 16.26 -4.11
CA ARG A 103 -7.61 16.65 -4.08
C ARG A 103 -6.95 16.70 -5.46
N PHE A 104 -7.53 16.10 -6.49
CA PHE A 104 -6.91 16.01 -7.81
C PHE A 104 -6.45 17.38 -8.34
N ASN A 105 -7.35 18.38 -8.31
CA ASN A 105 -7.02 19.74 -8.74
C ASN A 105 -5.95 20.42 -7.86
N GLN A 106 -5.91 20.05 -6.56
CA GLN A 106 -4.91 20.62 -5.64
C GLN A 106 -3.53 20.05 -5.93
N VAL A 107 -3.41 18.74 -6.14
CA VAL A 107 -2.14 18.07 -6.45
C VAL A 107 -1.58 18.55 -7.80
N GLU A 108 -2.45 18.72 -8.80
CA GLU A 108 -2.03 19.31 -10.09
C GLU A 108 -1.47 20.72 -9.90
N LYS A 109 -2.18 21.58 -9.16
CA LYS A 109 -1.70 22.96 -8.89
C LYS A 109 -0.36 22.94 -8.12
N LEU A 110 -0.17 22.04 -7.17
CA LEU A 110 1.09 21.90 -6.43
C LEU A 110 2.25 21.55 -7.38
N ALA A 111 2.06 20.56 -8.27
CA ALA A 111 3.07 20.15 -9.23
C ALA A 111 3.41 21.30 -10.20
N LEU A 112 2.40 21.95 -10.79
CA LEU A 112 2.59 23.09 -11.69
C LEU A 112 3.29 24.28 -11.01
N SER A 113 2.90 24.60 -9.77
CA SER A 113 3.53 25.67 -9.00
C SER A 113 4.98 25.38 -8.65
N ALA A 114 5.34 24.11 -8.59
CA ALA A 114 6.71 23.64 -8.38
C ALA A 114 7.54 23.56 -9.68
N GLY A 115 6.95 23.96 -10.82
CA GLY A 115 7.62 23.93 -12.13
C GLY A 115 7.69 22.55 -12.78
N LEU A 116 6.90 21.58 -12.29
CA LEU A 116 6.83 20.25 -12.87
C LEU A 116 5.80 20.19 -14.00
N SER A 117 6.13 19.46 -15.06
CA SER A 117 5.18 19.10 -16.11
C SER A 117 4.29 17.95 -15.61
N ILE A 118 2.98 18.08 -15.77
CA ILE A 118 2.00 17.10 -15.28
C ILE A 118 0.95 16.79 -16.32
N GLU A 119 0.63 15.51 -16.46
CA GLU A 119 -0.47 14.99 -17.26
C GLU A 119 -1.50 14.31 -16.37
N ARG A 120 -2.79 14.43 -16.71
CA ARG A 120 -3.87 13.71 -16.03
C ARG A 120 -4.16 12.39 -16.71
N ARG A 121 -4.35 11.33 -15.95
CA ARG A 121 -4.73 10.01 -16.47
C ARG A 121 -6.01 10.06 -17.31
N SER A 122 -7.00 10.84 -16.91
CA SER A 122 -8.29 10.96 -17.61
C SER A 122 -8.18 11.54 -19.02
N SER A 123 -7.16 12.35 -19.30
CA SER A 123 -6.96 13.03 -20.59
C SER A 123 -5.65 12.68 -21.29
N ALA A 124 -4.69 12.06 -20.59
CA ALA A 124 -3.37 11.77 -21.14
C ALA A 124 -3.41 10.72 -22.25
N ARG A 125 -2.74 11.02 -23.36
CA ARG A 125 -2.43 10.05 -24.41
C ARG A 125 -1.04 9.46 -24.25
N SER A 126 -0.14 10.22 -23.63
CA SER A 126 1.26 9.87 -23.37
C SER A 126 1.80 10.74 -22.25
N ALA A 127 2.64 10.18 -21.39
CA ALA A 127 3.35 10.89 -20.34
C ALA A 127 4.89 10.81 -20.53
N THR A 128 5.36 10.61 -21.75
CA THR A 128 6.80 10.46 -22.05
C THR A 128 7.63 11.68 -21.67
N GLN A 129 7.05 12.86 -21.76
CA GLN A 129 7.73 14.13 -21.47
C GLN A 129 7.28 14.74 -20.13
N ALA A 130 6.29 14.12 -19.46
CA ALA A 130 5.81 14.62 -18.18
C ALA A 130 6.73 14.17 -17.03
N ASP A 131 6.90 15.03 -16.04
CA ASP A 131 7.54 14.69 -14.78
C ASP A 131 6.56 13.86 -13.93
N VAL A 132 5.28 14.20 -13.99
CA VAL A 132 4.23 13.67 -13.16
C VAL A 132 3.04 13.18 -14.01
N LEU A 133 2.51 12.01 -13.65
CA LEU A 133 1.18 11.56 -14.06
C LEU A 133 0.25 11.62 -12.85
N LEU A 134 -0.84 12.36 -12.93
CA LEU A 134 -1.87 12.40 -11.92
C LEU A 134 -2.92 11.33 -12.21
N GLY A 135 -3.05 10.37 -11.31
CA GLY A 135 -4.14 9.39 -11.30
C GLY A 135 -5.41 10.01 -10.77
N ASP A 136 -6.14 10.68 -11.65
CA ASP A 136 -7.38 11.41 -11.36
C ASP A 136 -8.64 10.58 -11.66
N SER A 137 -8.56 9.28 -11.43
CA SER A 137 -9.66 8.32 -11.61
C SER A 137 -9.80 7.44 -10.36
N MET A 138 -11.03 7.01 -10.08
CA MET A 138 -11.34 6.12 -8.96
C MET A 138 -11.42 4.66 -9.43
N GLY A 139 -11.02 3.73 -8.53
CA GLY A 139 -11.13 2.29 -8.81
C GLY A 139 -10.00 1.70 -9.66
N GLU A 140 -9.02 2.50 -10.09
CA GLU A 140 -7.91 2.07 -10.93
C GLU A 140 -6.61 1.73 -10.15
N MET A 141 -6.63 1.78 -8.80
CA MET A 141 -5.43 1.64 -7.97
C MET A 141 -4.62 0.37 -8.28
N MET A 142 -5.29 -0.77 -8.46
CA MET A 142 -4.61 -2.02 -8.80
C MET A 142 -3.88 -1.95 -10.13
N SER A 143 -4.42 -1.20 -11.10
CA SER A 143 -3.78 -1.01 -12.40
C SER A 143 -2.55 -0.09 -12.30
N TYR A 144 -2.56 0.90 -11.40
CA TYR A 144 -1.35 1.67 -11.08
C TYR A 144 -0.30 0.80 -10.42
N PHE A 145 -0.65 -0.02 -9.43
CA PHE A 145 0.30 -0.94 -8.84
C PHE A 145 0.90 -1.89 -9.87
N GLU A 146 0.09 -2.44 -10.78
CA GLU A 146 0.56 -3.37 -11.82
C GLU A 146 1.65 -2.75 -12.70
N VAL A 147 1.55 -1.46 -13.03
CA VAL A 147 2.53 -0.77 -13.88
C VAL A 147 3.72 -0.20 -13.10
N SER A 148 3.67 -0.17 -11.77
CA SER A 148 4.70 0.43 -10.93
C SER A 148 5.93 -0.45 -10.80
N ASP A 149 7.10 0.18 -10.77
CA ASP A 149 8.37 -0.44 -10.36
C ASP A 149 8.60 -0.27 -8.86
N ILE A 150 8.17 0.86 -8.28
CA ILE A 150 8.22 1.14 -6.84
C ILE A 150 6.89 1.76 -6.41
N VAL A 151 6.39 1.35 -5.25
CA VAL A 151 5.18 1.90 -4.65
C VAL A 151 5.49 2.52 -3.29
N PHE A 152 5.16 3.79 -3.14
CA PHE A 152 5.09 4.44 -1.84
C PHE A 152 3.63 4.46 -1.37
N MET A 153 3.39 3.96 -0.15
CA MET A 153 2.05 3.98 0.46
C MET A 153 1.85 5.25 1.28
N GLY A 154 0.98 6.12 0.78
CA GLY A 154 0.64 7.39 1.41
C GLY A 154 -0.18 7.26 2.70
N GLY A 155 -0.51 8.40 3.30
CA GLY A 155 -1.09 8.49 4.65
C GLY A 155 -0.10 8.07 5.73
N SER A 156 1.17 7.93 5.39
CA SER A 156 2.22 7.41 6.26
C SER A 156 3.31 8.43 6.63
N LEU A 157 3.43 9.55 5.89
CA LEU A 157 4.26 10.70 6.27
C LEU A 157 3.49 11.76 7.08
N ASN A 158 2.20 11.56 7.28
CA ASN A 158 1.34 12.38 8.12
C ASN A 158 0.62 11.50 9.16
N ASP A 159 -0.28 12.07 9.97
CA ASP A 159 -0.95 11.36 11.06
C ASP A 159 -2.18 10.56 10.61
N THR A 160 -2.29 10.18 9.34
CA THR A 160 -3.42 9.39 8.82
C THR A 160 -3.34 7.92 9.25
N GLY A 161 -2.12 7.36 9.40
CA GLY A 161 -1.92 5.99 9.88
C GLY A 161 -1.71 4.95 8.77
N GLY A 162 -1.38 5.39 7.57
CA GLY A 162 -1.06 4.53 6.42
C GLY A 162 -2.27 3.93 5.72
N HIS A 163 -2.00 3.29 4.58
CA HIS A 163 -2.99 2.58 3.77
C HIS A 163 -2.59 1.12 3.53
N ASN A 164 -3.43 0.37 2.79
CA ASN A 164 -3.31 -1.07 2.61
C ASN A 164 -2.08 -1.46 1.78
N MET A 165 -1.06 -1.98 2.43
CA MET A 165 0.19 -2.44 1.79
C MET A 165 0.06 -3.84 1.17
N LEU A 166 -1.04 -4.57 1.43
CA LEU A 166 -1.23 -5.92 0.93
C LEU A 166 -1.55 -5.95 -0.58
N GLU A 167 -2.15 -4.89 -1.10
CA GLU A 167 -2.47 -4.78 -2.52
C GLU A 167 -1.22 -4.75 -3.40
N PRO A 168 -0.24 -3.85 -3.18
CA PRO A 168 1.02 -3.90 -3.92
C PRO A 168 1.84 -5.15 -3.60
N ALA A 169 1.80 -5.69 -2.36
CA ALA A 169 2.45 -6.94 -2.00
C ALA A 169 1.94 -8.13 -2.84
N ALA A 170 0.62 -8.24 -3.05
CA ALA A 170 0.00 -9.26 -3.89
C ALA A 170 0.51 -9.25 -5.34
N LEU A 171 0.97 -8.09 -5.84
CA LEU A 171 1.52 -7.88 -7.18
C LEU A 171 3.06 -7.88 -7.22
N SER A 172 3.72 -8.37 -6.18
CA SER A 172 5.19 -8.40 -6.09
C SER A 172 5.85 -7.04 -6.23
N LYS A 173 5.21 -5.96 -5.75
CA LYS A 173 5.77 -4.62 -5.88
C LYS A 173 6.64 -4.28 -4.68
N PRO A 174 7.81 -3.65 -4.89
CA PRO A 174 8.58 -3.01 -3.83
C PRO A 174 7.76 -1.94 -3.13
N ILE A 175 7.70 -2.00 -1.79
CA ILE A 175 6.84 -1.15 -0.98
C ILE A 175 7.68 -0.28 -0.06
N ILE A 176 7.46 1.03 -0.13
CA ILE A 176 8.04 2.00 0.82
C ILE A 176 6.88 2.70 1.55
N PHE A 177 7.05 3.00 2.81
CA PHE A 177 6.05 3.70 3.62
C PHE A 177 6.72 4.55 4.71
N GLY A 178 6.02 5.57 5.18
CA GLY A 178 6.49 6.48 6.22
C GLY A 178 6.35 5.89 7.64
N PRO A 179 6.65 6.68 8.70
CA PRO A 179 6.66 6.20 10.08
C PRO A 179 5.26 5.98 10.66
N ASN A 180 4.24 6.67 10.15
CA ASN A 180 2.89 6.64 10.70
C ASN A 180 2.05 5.56 10.03
N VAL A 181 2.04 4.35 10.59
CA VAL A 181 1.35 3.17 10.02
C VAL A 181 0.47 2.45 11.06
N PHE A 182 -0.07 3.17 12.03
CA PHE A 182 -0.79 2.57 13.16
C PHE A 182 -2.06 1.79 12.73
N ASN A 183 -2.68 2.13 11.58
CA ASN A 183 -3.79 1.35 11.03
C ASN A 183 -3.34 -0.01 10.45
N PHE A 184 -2.04 -0.17 10.18
CA PHE A 184 -1.42 -1.35 9.58
C PHE A 184 -0.16 -1.79 10.34
N ALA A 185 -0.06 -1.47 11.64
CA ALA A 185 1.14 -1.67 12.46
C ALA A 185 1.69 -3.10 12.41
N GLU A 186 0.83 -4.13 12.47
CA GLU A 186 1.25 -5.52 12.38
C GLU A 186 1.76 -5.86 10.98
N ILE A 187 1.05 -5.42 9.93
CA ILE A 187 1.42 -5.69 8.54
C ILE A 187 2.77 -5.03 8.22
N SER A 188 2.94 -3.75 8.61
CA SER A 188 4.19 -3.02 8.39
C SER A 188 5.37 -3.66 9.13
N SER A 189 5.18 -4.04 10.41
CA SER A 189 6.22 -4.76 11.18
C SER A 189 6.62 -6.07 10.52
N ASN A 190 5.65 -6.85 10.05
CA ASN A 190 5.91 -8.11 9.35
C ASN A 190 6.63 -7.91 8.00
N LEU A 191 6.24 -6.89 7.23
CA LEU A 191 6.94 -6.52 5.98
C LEU A 191 8.41 -6.19 6.25
N LEU A 192 8.70 -5.40 7.29
CA LEU A 192 10.08 -5.07 7.68
C LEU A 192 10.86 -6.31 8.10
N ASN A 193 10.30 -7.14 8.99
CA ASN A 193 10.94 -8.35 9.49
C ASN A 193 11.24 -9.36 8.37
N LYS A 194 10.42 -9.38 7.30
CA LYS A 194 10.60 -10.26 6.13
C LYS A 194 11.43 -9.61 5.02
N LYS A 195 11.99 -8.42 5.23
CA LYS A 195 12.67 -7.63 4.17
C LYS A 195 11.78 -7.46 2.93
N ALA A 196 10.49 -7.25 3.17
CA ALA A 196 9.43 -7.15 2.18
C ALA A 196 8.88 -5.72 2.03
N GLY A 197 9.45 -4.76 2.74
CA GLY A 197 9.12 -3.35 2.70
C GLY A 197 10.22 -2.51 3.35
N ILE A 198 10.22 -1.22 3.05
CA ILE A 198 11.15 -0.24 3.61
C ILE A 198 10.34 0.84 4.32
N GLN A 199 10.69 1.13 5.58
CA GLN A 199 10.15 2.27 6.31
C GLN A 199 11.12 3.44 6.26
N VAL A 200 10.62 4.60 5.92
CA VAL A 200 11.38 5.86 5.88
C VAL A 200 10.84 6.85 6.91
N GLN A 201 11.66 7.77 7.37
CA GLN A 201 11.27 8.77 8.37
C GLN A 201 10.67 10.03 7.75
N ASP A 202 11.11 10.38 6.54
CA ASP A 202 10.67 11.57 5.83
C ASP A 202 10.80 11.42 4.31
N SER A 203 10.36 12.44 3.58
CA SER A 203 10.41 12.46 2.12
C SER A 203 11.85 12.53 1.55
N LYS A 204 12.84 13.00 2.30
CA LYS A 204 14.24 13.02 1.85
C LYS A 204 14.81 11.60 1.87
N GLN A 205 14.60 10.88 2.98
CA GLN A 205 15.00 9.47 3.06
C GLN A 205 14.24 8.64 2.01
N LEU A 206 12.96 8.92 1.77
CA LEU A 206 12.18 8.25 0.72
C LEU A 206 12.88 8.30 -0.64
N PHE A 207 13.34 9.46 -1.09
CA PHE A 207 14.05 9.57 -2.36
C PHE A 207 15.45 8.98 -2.33
N THR A 208 16.12 8.97 -1.17
CA THR A 208 17.38 8.24 -1.00
C THR A 208 17.19 6.74 -1.24
N GLU A 209 16.17 6.14 -0.63
CA GLU A 209 15.85 4.71 -0.81
C GLU A 209 15.40 4.41 -2.24
N ILE A 210 14.58 5.26 -2.85
CA ILE A 210 14.20 5.13 -4.26
C ILE A 210 15.42 5.08 -5.17
N MET A 211 16.36 6.02 -5.02
CA MET A 211 17.59 6.05 -5.82
C MET A 211 18.45 4.80 -5.60
N GLN A 212 18.57 4.32 -4.37
CA GLN A 212 19.29 3.08 -4.07
C GLN A 212 18.66 1.88 -4.76
N LEU A 213 17.34 1.75 -4.69
CA LEU A 213 16.61 0.66 -5.35
C LEU A 213 16.75 0.71 -6.87
N LEU A 214 16.63 1.89 -7.48
CA LEU A 214 16.79 2.05 -8.93
C LEU A 214 18.21 1.71 -9.42
N ASN A 215 19.22 1.91 -8.59
CA ASN A 215 20.61 1.55 -8.87
C ASN A 215 20.95 0.10 -8.49
N ASN A 216 20.04 -0.63 -7.85
CA ASN A 216 20.23 -2.02 -7.44
C ASN A 216 19.03 -2.90 -7.84
N PRO A 217 18.96 -3.35 -9.11
CA PRO A 217 17.85 -4.16 -9.60
C PRO A 217 17.61 -5.45 -8.82
N GLU A 218 18.68 -6.09 -8.31
CA GLU A 218 18.57 -7.31 -7.50
C GLU A 218 17.84 -7.06 -6.18
N GLN A 219 18.17 -5.95 -5.50
CA GLN A 219 17.47 -5.55 -4.27
C GLN A 219 16.02 -5.18 -4.56
N LEU A 220 15.76 -4.47 -5.66
CA LEU A 220 14.42 -4.08 -6.10
C LEU A 220 13.54 -5.33 -6.30
N GLU A 221 14.02 -6.30 -7.08
CA GLU A 221 13.31 -7.55 -7.34
C GLU A 221 13.10 -8.37 -6.07
N SER A 222 14.14 -8.52 -5.25
CA SER A 222 14.07 -9.27 -3.98
C SER A 222 13.04 -8.68 -3.04
N LEU A 223 12.96 -7.34 -2.93
CA LEU A 223 11.98 -6.67 -2.07
C LEU A 223 10.55 -6.97 -2.50
N GLY A 224 10.26 -6.91 -3.79
CA GLY A 224 8.95 -7.26 -4.35
C GLY A 224 8.61 -8.75 -4.19
N ALA A 225 9.58 -9.64 -4.44
CA ALA A 225 9.39 -11.08 -4.26
C ALA A 225 9.10 -11.45 -2.80
N ASN A 226 9.82 -10.85 -1.85
CA ASN A 226 9.58 -11.04 -0.43
C ASN A 226 8.18 -10.53 -0.01
N ALA A 227 7.72 -9.40 -0.57
CA ALA A 227 6.38 -8.87 -0.30
C ALA A 227 5.29 -9.86 -0.76
N LYS A 228 5.45 -10.43 -1.95
CA LYS A 228 4.54 -11.45 -2.48
C LYS A 228 4.57 -12.74 -1.64
N GLN A 229 5.75 -13.21 -1.29
CA GLN A 229 5.90 -14.42 -0.46
C GLN A 229 5.22 -14.22 0.91
N TYR A 230 5.40 -13.05 1.53
CA TYR A 230 4.71 -12.73 2.77
C TYR A 230 3.18 -12.75 2.57
N PHE A 231 2.67 -12.07 1.55
CA PHE A 231 1.25 -12.05 1.24
C PHE A 231 0.68 -13.47 1.07
N ASP A 232 1.31 -14.30 0.25
CA ASP A 232 0.84 -15.67 -0.04
C ASP A 232 0.89 -16.58 1.20
N SER A 233 1.90 -16.41 2.06
CA SER A 233 2.06 -17.21 3.27
C SER A 233 0.96 -17.00 4.31
N GLN A 234 0.23 -15.89 4.24
CA GLN A 234 -0.82 -15.53 5.19
C GLN A 234 -2.25 -15.90 4.74
N GLN A 235 -2.40 -16.43 3.53
CA GLN A 235 -3.70 -16.79 2.96
C GLN A 235 -4.38 -17.97 3.68
N GLY A 236 -5.65 -18.18 3.42
CA GLY A 236 -6.45 -19.31 3.90
C GLY A 236 -7.33 -19.01 5.11
N ALA A 237 -7.40 -17.75 5.56
CA ALA A 237 -8.25 -17.35 6.67
C ALA A 237 -9.74 -17.64 6.41
N VAL A 238 -10.23 -17.32 5.19
CA VAL A 238 -11.63 -17.57 4.80
C VAL A 238 -11.97 -19.06 4.86
N LYS A 239 -11.07 -19.93 4.38
CA LYS A 239 -11.29 -21.40 4.45
C LYS A 239 -11.31 -21.90 5.90
N ARG A 240 -10.40 -21.40 6.75
CA ARG A 240 -10.38 -21.76 8.17
C ARG A 240 -11.64 -21.31 8.88
N ILE A 241 -12.09 -20.07 8.67
CA ILE A 241 -13.32 -19.52 9.27
C ILE A 241 -14.55 -20.32 8.80
N ALA A 242 -14.64 -20.61 7.49
CA ALA A 242 -15.75 -21.40 6.95
C ALA A 242 -15.82 -22.81 7.59
N LYS A 243 -14.66 -23.48 7.73
CA LYS A 243 -14.60 -24.78 8.42
C LYS A 243 -15.06 -24.67 9.87
N ILE A 244 -14.54 -23.70 10.62
CA ILE A 244 -14.94 -23.48 12.03
C ILE A 244 -16.44 -23.23 12.14
N ALA A 245 -17.03 -22.42 11.24
CA ALA A 245 -18.46 -22.15 11.25
C ALA A 245 -19.30 -23.41 10.98
N MET A 246 -18.86 -24.29 10.10
CA MET A 246 -19.53 -25.57 9.81
C MET A 246 -19.44 -26.57 11.00
N ASP A 247 -18.36 -26.51 11.78
CA ASP A 247 -18.16 -27.40 12.93
C ASP A 247 -19.01 -26.98 14.17
N ILE A 248 -19.59 -25.74 14.16
CA ILE A 248 -20.44 -25.21 15.25
C ILE A 248 -21.93 -25.43 14.99
N ILE A 249 -22.33 -25.59 13.72
CA ILE A 249 -23.72 -25.81 13.30
C ILE A 249 -24.06 -27.30 13.41
#